data_b09c3a50d64776504416e377d0fd5ba8
#
_entry.id   b09c3a50d64776504416e377d0fd5ba8
#
_cell.length_a   1.000
_cell.length_b   1.000
_cell.length_c   1.000
_cell.angle_alpha   90.00
_cell.angle_beta   90.00
_cell.angle_gamma   90.00
#
_symmetry.space_group_name_H-M   'P 1'
#
loop_
_entity.id
_entity.type
_entity.pdbx_description
1 polymer ?
#
loop_
_entity_poly.entity_id
_entity_poly.type
_entity_poly.pdbx_seq_one_letter_code
_entity_poly.pdbx_strand_id
1 'polypeptide(L)'
;MKLIRFLAVLLCTGLLCGCEMSSLPVGNESAEPPEAVSVDMSFAENTSDMFTDRDHETEFDTKDCVHIQLSGDTASSDSSAVDIEGSIITLTQDTSYYVTGKLNNGTIVVNPPDTAKLQIIFDGVEIHSETSAAFYILSGDKVFLTLAEGSENHLSSGKSFVSADDTNIDGTIFSKQDLTINGEGKLTVESPAGHGIVSKDDLVLTGGIYQITAASHGLSANDSIRISGSTLTVIAGKDGIQADNDEDTEKGFVYLESGTYDIKAQGDGISASNYLQIIGGDYKITAGGGAGASASSESMKGLKASGSMALSGGTFYIDSADDGVHSNTSIVVSGGEFTLSTGDDGFHAD
;
A
#
# COMPACT_ATOMS: atom_id res chain seq x y z
N MET A 1 -23.25 -18.76 -10.46
CA MET A 1 -22.92 -17.33 -10.45
C MET A 1 -24.13 -16.59 -9.83
N LYS A 2 -24.07 -16.26 -8.56
CA LYS A 2 -25.11 -15.48 -7.88
C LYS A 2 -24.54 -14.09 -7.62
N LEU A 3 -25.06 -13.11 -8.33
CA LEU A 3 -24.74 -11.70 -8.14
C LEU A 3 -25.59 -11.21 -6.96
N ILE A 4 -24.96 -10.91 -5.83
CA ILE A 4 -25.65 -10.38 -4.64
C ILE A 4 -25.22 -8.90 -4.52
N ARG A 5 -26.20 -8.00 -4.65
CA ARG A 5 -26.02 -6.57 -4.37
C ARG A 5 -26.56 -6.30 -2.98
N PHE A 6 -25.72 -5.83 -2.07
CA PHE A 6 -26.13 -5.37 -0.76
C PHE A 6 -25.98 -3.86 -0.66
N LEU A 7 -27.06 -3.19 -0.37
CA LEU A 7 -27.10 -1.81 0.10
C LEU A 7 -27.39 -1.89 1.60
N ALA A 8 -26.39 -1.70 2.43
CA ALA A 8 -26.55 -1.80 3.89
C ALA A 8 -26.96 -0.43 4.46
N VAL A 9 -28.28 -0.19 4.53
CA VAL A 9 -28.83 0.83 5.43
C VAL A 9 -29.59 0.08 6.50
N LEU A 10 -29.01 -0.07 7.70
CA LEU A 10 -29.65 -0.70 8.83
C LEU A 10 -30.49 0.34 9.57
N LEU A 11 -31.79 0.42 9.24
CA LEU A 11 -32.79 1.14 10.02
C LEU A 11 -33.66 0.11 10.72
N CYS A 12 -33.44 -0.14 12.01
CA CYS A 12 -34.33 -0.98 12.82
C CYS A 12 -35.64 -0.26 13.11
N THR A 13 -36.71 -0.61 12.40
CA THR A 13 -38.09 -0.36 12.85
C THR A 13 -38.80 -1.69 12.99
N GLY A 14 -39.20 -2.02 14.22
CA GLY A 14 -39.92 -3.23 14.53
C GLY A 14 -41.32 -3.23 13.89
N LEU A 15 -41.69 -4.38 13.33
CA LEU A 15 -43.06 -4.71 12.95
C LEU A 15 -43.48 -5.97 13.72
N LEU A 16 -44.44 -5.77 14.62
CA LEU A 16 -45.20 -6.84 15.27
C LEU A 16 -46.15 -7.47 14.25
N CYS A 17 -46.01 -8.74 14.00
CA CYS A 17 -47.02 -9.52 13.33
C CYS A 17 -47.40 -10.71 14.23
N GLY A 18 -48.61 -10.67 14.78
CA GLY A 18 -49.14 -11.72 15.59
C GLY A 18 -49.62 -12.90 14.75
N CYS A 19 -49.37 -14.12 15.22
CA CYS A 19 -50.07 -15.32 14.83
C CYS A 19 -50.34 -16.17 16.06
N GLU A 20 -51.51 -16.77 16.08
CA GLU A 20 -52.20 -17.40 17.21
C GLU A 20 -51.52 -18.68 17.74
N MET A 21 -51.76 -18.91 19.02
CA MET A 21 -51.23 -19.97 19.89
C MET A 21 -51.74 -21.37 19.55
N SER A 22 -50.83 -22.33 19.59
CA SER A 22 -51.08 -23.67 20.11
C SER A 22 -50.12 -23.94 21.26
N SER A 23 -50.69 -24.27 22.42
CA SER A 23 -50.01 -24.41 23.70
C SER A 23 -49.14 -25.66 23.78
N LEU A 24 -47.83 -25.49 24.01
CA LEU A 24 -46.92 -26.50 24.56
C LEU A 24 -46.28 -25.98 25.86
N PRO A 25 -45.82 -26.82 26.77
CA PRO A 25 -45.52 -26.43 28.15
C PRO A 25 -44.29 -25.55 28.26
N VAL A 26 -44.42 -24.50 29.06
CA VAL A 26 -43.41 -23.50 29.37
C VAL A 26 -42.30 -24.12 30.22
N GLY A 27 -41.13 -24.33 29.62
CA GLY A 27 -39.87 -24.36 30.36
C GLY A 27 -39.38 -22.93 30.43
N ASN A 28 -39.35 -22.34 31.62
CA ASN A 28 -38.82 -21.00 31.86
C ASN A 28 -37.29 -21.07 31.91
N GLU A 29 -36.63 -21.06 30.76
CA GLU A 29 -35.25 -20.63 30.69
C GLU A 29 -35.27 -19.25 30.01
N SER A 30 -35.11 -18.22 30.85
CA SER A 30 -34.78 -16.88 30.36
C SER A 30 -33.38 -16.96 29.74
N ALA A 31 -33.30 -17.14 28.43
CA ALA A 31 -32.07 -16.89 27.71
C ALA A 31 -31.71 -15.41 27.96
N GLU A 32 -30.64 -15.14 28.70
CA GLU A 32 -30.01 -13.82 28.73
C GLU A 32 -29.73 -13.43 27.29
N PRO A 33 -29.97 -12.14 26.91
CA PRO A 33 -29.53 -11.65 25.63
C PRO A 33 -28.03 -11.94 25.52
N PRO A 34 -27.51 -12.38 24.36
CA PRO A 34 -26.08 -12.54 24.19
C PRO A 34 -25.39 -11.22 24.60
N GLU A 35 -24.38 -11.32 25.45
CA GLU A 35 -23.56 -10.17 25.81
C GLU A 35 -23.08 -9.52 24.50
N ALA A 36 -23.29 -8.22 24.40
CA ALA A 36 -22.78 -7.46 23.27
C ALA A 36 -21.25 -7.59 23.27
N VAL A 37 -20.70 -8.30 22.30
CA VAL A 37 -19.26 -8.39 22.10
C VAL A 37 -18.79 -6.98 21.78
N SER A 38 -18.04 -6.37 22.70
CA SER A 38 -17.40 -5.09 22.45
C SER A 38 -16.20 -5.34 21.51
N VAL A 39 -16.31 -4.93 20.27
CA VAL A 39 -15.19 -4.93 19.32
C VAL A 39 -14.29 -3.77 19.67
N ASP A 40 -13.00 -4.03 19.90
CA ASP A 40 -12.01 -2.96 20.07
C ASP A 40 -11.74 -2.30 18.70
N MET A 41 -12.16 -1.05 18.58
CA MET A 41 -12.00 -0.24 17.38
C MET A 41 -11.17 1.02 17.65
N SER A 42 -10.36 1.01 18.72
CA SER A 42 -9.55 2.16 19.13
C SER A 42 -8.60 2.64 18.01
N PHE A 43 -8.11 1.72 17.18
CA PHE A 43 -7.29 2.04 16.00
C PHE A 43 -8.04 2.91 14.96
N ALA A 44 -9.37 2.78 14.87
CA ALA A 44 -10.18 3.51 13.90
C ALA A 44 -10.67 4.88 14.41
N GLU A 45 -10.49 5.18 15.70
CA GLU A 45 -10.97 6.41 16.32
C GLU A 45 -10.04 7.60 16.10
N ASN A 46 -8.73 7.37 15.92
CA ASN A 46 -7.73 8.43 15.75
C ASN A 46 -7.09 8.40 14.36
N THR A 47 -7.70 9.07 13.40
CA THR A 47 -7.18 9.18 12.02
C THR A 47 -6.41 10.49 11.76
N SER A 48 -6.33 11.40 12.77
CA SER A 48 -5.70 12.72 12.60
C SER A 48 -4.19 12.66 12.36
N ASP A 49 -3.55 11.59 12.81
CA ASP A 49 -2.09 11.43 12.82
C ASP A 49 -1.58 10.48 11.73
N MET A 50 -2.47 10.03 10.83
CA MET A 50 -2.09 9.12 9.73
C MET A 50 -1.19 9.78 8.69
N PHE A 51 -1.31 11.09 8.51
CA PHE A 51 -0.46 11.88 7.63
C PHE A 51 0.04 13.12 8.38
N THR A 52 1.28 13.50 8.11
CA THR A 52 1.82 14.79 8.53
C THR A 52 1.59 15.84 7.44
N ASP A 53 1.61 17.13 7.78
CA ASP A 53 1.51 18.20 6.78
C ASP A 53 2.58 18.04 5.71
N ARG A 54 3.79 17.60 6.08
CA ARG A 54 4.91 17.40 5.16
C ARG A 54 4.72 16.24 4.17
N ASP A 55 3.88 15.25 4.48
CA ASP A 55 3.54 14.18 3.54
C ASP A 55 2.76 14.72 2.33
N HIS A 56 2.07 15.84 2.49
CA HIS A 56 1.33 16.53 1.42
C HIS A 56 2.10 17.71 0.81
N GLU A 57 3.29 18.03 1.33
CA GLU A 57 4.09 19.14 0.81
C GLU A 57 4.81 18.73 -0.47
N THR A 58 4.35 19.25 -1.61
CA THR A 58 4.86 18.92 -2.94
C THR A 58 5.57 20.10 -3.60
N GLU A 59 5.52 21.29 -3.00
CA GLU A 59 6.13 22.48 -3.57
C GLU A 59 7.65 22.45 -3.46
N PHE A 60 8.32 22.97 -4.47
CA PHE A 60 9.78 23.14 -4.53
C PHE A 60 10.14 24.31 -5.46
N ASP A 61 11.28 24.97 -5.20
CA ASP A 61 11.92 25.85 -6.17
C ASP A 61 13.20 25.18 -6.67
N THR A 62 13.27 24.91 -7.95
CA THR A 62 14.45 24.27 -8.57
C THR A 62 15.75 25.00 -8.32
N LYS A 63 15.71 26.32 -8.05
CA LYS A 63 16.92 27.12 -7.74
C LYS A 63 17.51 26.80 -6.38
N ASP A 64 16.70 26.28 -5.46
CA ASP A 64 17.12 25.92 -4.12
C ASP A 64 17.51 24.44 -4.02
N CYS A 65 17.37 23.68 -5.12
CA CYS A 65 17.72 22.27 -5.18
C CYS A 65 19.13 22.03 -5.70
N VAL A 66 19.73 20.94 -5.24
CA VAL A 66 20.90 20.34 -5.86
C VAL A 66 20.48 19.63 -7.14
N HIS A 67 20.99 20.06 -8.28
CA HIS A 67 20.65 19.48 -9.57
C HIS A 67 21.47 18.23 -9.87
N ILE A 68 20.79 17.20 -10.37
CA ILE A 68 21.39 15.95 -10.82
C ILE A 68 20.83 15.64 -12.21
N GLN A 69 21.74 15.60 -13.19
CA GLN A 69 21.42 15.19 -14.56
C GLN A 69 21.94 13.77 -14.79
N LEU A 70 21.04 12.80 -14.89
CA LEU A 70 21.36 11.43 -15.27
C LEU A 70 21.67 11.35 -16.77
N SER A 71 22.72 10.63 -17.16
CA SER A 71 23.21 10.60 -18.54
C SER A 71 23.79 9.23 -18.92
N GLY A 72 22.91 8.28 -19.23
CA GLY A 72 23.32 6.94 -19.65
C GLY A 72 23.94 6.11 -18.52
N ASP A 73 25.24 6.02 -18.46
CA ASP A 73 25.96 5.19 -17.49
C ASP A 73 26.62 6.02 -16.36
N THR A 74 26.23 7.28 -16.22
CA THR A 74 26.74 8.21 -15.21
C THR A 74 25.74 9.33 -14.96
N ALA A 75 26.12 10.28 -14.11
CA ALA A 75 25.38 11.53 -13.89
C ALA A 75 26.35 12.72 -13.81
N SER A 76 25.79 13.92 -13.71
CA SER A 76 26.53 15.12 -13.38
C SER A 76 25.79 15.95 -12.34
N SER A 77 26.54 16.54 -11.43
CA SER A 77 26.11 17.52 -10.44
C SER A 77 27.30 18.43 -10.10
N ASP A 78 27.06 19.70 -9.83
CA ASP A 78 28.09 20.65 -9.39
C ASP A 78 28.19 20.72 -7.85
N SER A 79 27.44 19.90 -7.14
CA SER A 79 27.34 19.91 -5.66
C SER A 79 28.18 18.81 -5.02
N SER A 80 28.87 19.16 -3.94
CA SER A 80 29.50 18.16 -3.05
C SER A 80 28.52 17.33 -2.21
N ALA A 81 27.22 17.56 -2.36
CA ALA A 81 26.17 16.74 -1.72
C ALA A 81 25.87 15.46 -2.53
N VAL A 82 26.54 15.29 -3.69
CA VAL A 82 26.33 14.14 -4.58
C VAL A 82 27.68 13.52 -4.90
N ASP A 83 27.85 12.25 -4.51
CA ASP A 83 28.99 11.44 -4.92
C ASP A 83 28.59 10.59 -6.13
N ILE A 84 29.42 10.62 -7.19
CA ILE A 84 29.16 9.91 -8.44
C ILE A 84 30.30 8.92 -8.70
N GLU A 85 29.98 7.63 -8.61
CA GLU A 85 30.90 6.52 -8.92
C GLU A 85 30.33 5.69 -10.08
N GLY A 86 30.67 6.07 -11.31
CA GLY A 86 30.09 5.45 -12.50
C GLY A 86 28.58 5.69 -12.57
N SER A 87 27.81 4.63 -12.46
CA SER A 87 26.33 4.68 -12.46
C SER A 87 25.71 4.58 -11.06
N ILE A 88 26.51 4.66 -10.00
CA ILE A 88 26.04 4.77 -8.62
C ILE A 88 26.08 6.25 -8.21
N ILE A 89 24.93 6.80 -7.88
CA ILE A 89 24.73 8.21 -7.55
C ILE A 89 24.31 8.31 -6.11
N THR A 90 25.19 8.74 -5.21
CA THR A 90 24.91 8.78 -3.77
C THR A 90 24.59 10.21 -3.31
N LEU A 91 23.43 10.37 -2.69
CA LEU A 91 22.97 11.61 -2.08
C LEU A 91 23.38 11.60 -0.60
N THR A 92 24.21 12.57 -0.18
CA THR A 92 24.93 12.49 1.10
C THR A 92 24.55 13.57 2.12
N GLN A 93 23.69 14.53 1.77
CA GLN A 93 23.35 15.66 2.62
C GLN A 93 21.85 15.86 2.77
N ASP A 94 21.44 16.46 3.89
CA ASP A 94 20.08 16.90 4.17
C ASP A 94 19.79 18.20 3.37
N THR A 95 19.32 18.02 2.16
CA THR A 95 18.94 19.12 1.24
C THR A 95 17.93 18.61 0.23
N SER A 96 17.36 19.51 -0.57
CA SER A 96 16.49 19.13 -1.68
C SER A 96 17.28 18.82 -2.94
N TYR A 97 16.88 17.75 -3.65
CA TYR A 97 17.51 17.32 -4.90
C TYR A 97 16.50 17.34 -6.04
N TYR A 98 16.93 17.86 -7.19
CA TYR A 98 16.12 17.85 -8.42
C TYR A 98 16.81 16.98 -9.45
N VAL A 99 16.16 15.87 -9.80
CA VAL A 99 16.74 14.81 -10.64
C VAL A 99 16.01 14.72 -11.95
N THR A 100 16.77 14.68 -13.04
CA THR A 100 16.24 14.51 -14.40
C THR A 100 17.10 13.53 -15.20
N GLY A 101 16.52 12.98 -16.28
CA GLY A 101 17.27 12.18 -17.26
C GLY A 101 17.26 10.68 -16.99
N LYS A 102 18.26 9.97 -17.53
CA LYS A 102 18.23 8.51 -17.62
C LYS A 102 19.53 7.87 -17.18
N LEU A 103 19.41 6.78 -16.36
CA LEU A 103 20.46 5.78 -16.13
C LEU A 103 20.09 4.44 -16.80
N ASN A 104 20.98 3.95 -17.66
CA ASN A 104 20.75 2.67 -18.38
C ASN A 104 20.93 1.45 -17.49
N ASN A 105 21.91 1.50 -16.57
CA ASN A 105 22.13 0.47 -15.55
C ASN A 105 22.85 1.10 -14.36
N GLY A 106 22.07 1.48 -13.34
CA GLY A 106 22.63 2.15 -12.16
C GLY A 106 21.59 2.32 -11.06
N THR A 107 21.96 3.06 -10.04
CA THR A 107 21.13 3.29 -8.87
C THR A 107 21.34 4.69 -8.30
N ILE A 108 20.30 5.29 -7.78
CA ILE A 108 20.42 6.42 -6.85
C ILE A 108 20.37 5.84 -5.44
N VAL A 109 21.40 6.11 -4.66
CA VAL A 109 21.51 5.74 -3.25
C VAL A 109 21.31 6.99 -2.39
N VAL A 110 20.39 6.93 -1.44
CA VAL A 110 20.15 8.01 -0.48
C VAL A 110 20.84 7.61 0.82
N ASN A 111 21.91 8.34 1.18
CA ASN A 111 22.74 8.03 2.34
C ASN A 111 23.19 9.31 3.08
N PRO A 112 22.26 10.18 3.50
CA PRO A 112 22.55 11.33 4.35
C PRO A 112 22.75 10.89 5.81
N PRO A 113 23.05 11.84 6.76
CA PRO A 113 22.95 11.55 8.19
C PRO A 113 21.58 10.99 8.61
N ASP A 114 21.55 10.10 9.58
CA ASP A 114 20.34 9.39 10.06
C ASP A 114 19.18 10.31 10.52
N THR A 115 19.47 11.57 10.82
CA THR A 115 18.46 12.56 11.23
C THR A 115 17.91 13.40 10.08
N ALA A 116 18.36 13.13 8.85
CA ALA A 116 17.98 13.93 7.68
C ALA A 116 16.55 13.66 7.23
N LYS A 117 15.84 14.74 6.89
CA LYS A 117 14.49 14.69 6.28
C LYS A 117 14.52 15.42 4.95
N LEU A 118 14.89 14.74 3.88
CA LEU A 118 15.18 15.35 2.59
C LEU A 118 14.08 15.12 1.57
N GLN A 119 13.96 16.08 0.63
CA GLN A 119 13.07 15.99 -0.52
C GLN A 119 13.88 15.71 -1.79
N ILE A 120 13.41 14.74 -2.58
CA ILE A 120 13.99 14.38 -3.87
C ILE A 120 12.89 14.53 -4.91
N ILE A 121 13.10 15.39 -5.89
CA ILE A 121 12.15 15.65 -6.94
C ILE A 121 12.55 14.86 -8.18
N PHE A 122 11.67 14.02 -8.68
CA PHE A 122 11.82 13.35 -9.97
C PHE A 122 11.01 14.07 -11.04
N ASP A 123 11.72 14.51 -12.10
CA ASP A 123 11.13 15.16 -13.25
C ASP A 123 11.65 14.54 -14.56
N GLY A 124 10.92 13.53 -15.04
CA GLY A 124 11.30 12.76 -16.23
C GLY A 124 12.49 11.84 -15.98
N VAL A 125 12.51 11.15 -14.86
CA VAL A 125 13.58 10.22 -14.46
C VAL A 125 13.29 8.82 -14.99
N GLU A 126 14.29 8.23 -15.68
CA GLU A 126 14.27 6.83 -16.08
C GLU A 126 15.52 6.13 -15.53
N ILE A 127 15.33 5.09 -14.70
CA ILE A 127 16.43 4.30 -14.14
C ILE A 127 16.14 2.82 -14.32
N HIS A 128 17.11 2.12 -14.91
CA HIS A 128 17.17 0.66 -14.87
C HIS A 128 18.33 0.22 -13.99
N SER A 129 18.13 -0.82 -13.15
CA SER A 129 19.20 -1.43 -12.34
C SER A 129 19.16 -2.93 -12.51
N GLU A 130 20.12 -3.53 -13.19
CA GLU A 130 20.13 -4.95 -13.53
C GLU A 130 20.19 -5.86 -12.30
N THR A 131 20.84 -5.44 -11.19
CA THR A 131 21.13 -6.30 -10.05
C THR A 131 20.84 -5.66 -8.69
N SER A 132 20.26 -4.45 -8.65
CA SER A 132 19.97 -3.74 -7.42
C SER A 132 18.64 -2.98 -7.51
N ALA A 133 18.26 -2.27 -6.47
CA ALA A 133 17.19 -1.28 -6.55
C ALA A 133 17.61 -0.14 -7.49
N ALA A 134 16.69 0.37 -8.28
CA ALA A 134 16.89 1.58 -9.08
C ALA A 134 16.96 2.83 -8.18
N PHE A 135 16.22 2.82 -7.08
CA PHE A 135 16.23 3.83 -6.04
C PHE A 135 16.33 3.16 -4.67
N TYR A 136 17.44 3.41 -3.97
CA TYR A 136 17.79 2.76 -2.71
C TYR A 136 17.99 3.80 -1.60
N ILE A 137 17.12 3.78 -0.59
CA ILE A 137 17.25 4.61 0.61
C ILE A 137 17.94 3.78 1.69
N LEU A 138 19.19 4.11 1.97
CA LEU A 138 20.04 3.41 2.92
C LEU A 138 19.94 4.03 4.31
N SER A 139 19.91 5.36 4.40
CA SER A 139 19.93 6.14 5.65
C SER A 139 19.11 7.42 5.50
N GLY A 140 18.80 8.04 6.61
CA GLY A 140 17.96 9.22 6.80
C GLY A 140 16.92 8.96 7.89
N ASP A 141 16.20 9.97 8.36
CA ASP A 141 15.02 9.81 9.21
C ASP A 141 13.78 9.59 8.33
N LYS A 142 13.60 10.46 7.30
CA LYS A 142 12.49 10.32 6.34
C LYS A 142 12.86 10.89 4.98
N VAL A 143 12.48 10.18 3.92
CA VAL A 143 12.69 10.62 2.53
C VAL A 143 11.35 10.91 1.88
N PHE A 144 11.25 12.09 1.27
CA PHE A 144 10.11 12.53 0.46
C PHE A 144 10.51 12.50 -1.02
N LEU A 145 9.96 11.55 -1.76
CA LEU A 145 10.10 11.47 -3.22
C LEU A 145 8.91 12.19 -3.87
N THR A 146 9.16 13.38 -4.41
CA THR A 146 8.14 14.19 -5.07
C THR A 146 8.16 13.94 -6.57
N LEU A 147 7.04 13.51 -7.13
CA LEU A 147 6.84 13.39 -8.58
C LEU A 147 6.38 14.74 -9.12
N ALA A 148 7.24 15.42 -9.89
CA ALA A 148 6.92 16.73 -10.42
C ALA A 148 5.63 16.70 -11.27
N GLU A 149 4.84 17.76 -11.24
CA GLU A 149 3.59 17.85 -11.99
C GLU A 149 3.82 17.60 -13.49
N GLY A 150 3.03 16.69 -14.06
CA GLY A 150 3.11 16.31 -15.47
C GLY A 150 4.33 15.48 -15.85
N SER A 151 5.21 15.15 -14.91
CA SER A 151 6.36 14.28 -15.17
C SER A 151 5.94 12.82 -15.37
N GLU A 152 6.69 12.11 -16.20
CA GLU A 152 6.61 10.66 -16.34
C GLU A 152 7.95 10.05 -15.91
N ASN A 153 7.93 9.26 -14.84
CA ASN A 153 9.10 8.63 -14.27
C ASN A 153 9.00 7.11 -14.40
N HIS A 154 10.11 6.45 -14.68
CA HIS A 154 10.16 5.00 -14.87
C HIS A 154 11.35 4.39 -14.14
N LEU A 155 11.09 3.51 -13.19
CA LEU A 155 12.09 2.75 -12.45
C LEU A 155 11.90 1.27 -12.72
N SER A 156 12.99 0.58 -13.04
CA SER A 156 12.95 -0.86 -13.30
C SER A 156 14.16 -1.58 -12.73
N SER A 157 13.97 -2.84 -12.34
CA SER A 157 15.06 -3.74 -11.94
C SER A 157 15.21 -4.91 -12.90
N GLY A 158 16.35 -5.59 -12.81
CA GLY A 158 16.61 -6.83 -13.56
C GLY A 158 15.95 -8.06 -12.93
N LYS A 159 16.39 -9.24 -13.37
CA LYS A 159 15.80 -10.53 -12.95
C LYS A 159 16.41 -11.12 -11.68
N SER A 160 17.31 -10.41 -11.03
CA SER A 160 17.93 -10.84 -9.77
C SER A 160 18.41 -9.63 -8.99
N PHE A 161 18.37 -9.73 -7.68
CA PHE A 161 18.99 -8.78 -6.77
C PHE A 161 20.26 -9.38 -6.19
N VAL A 162 21.33 -8.59 -6.17
CA VAL A 162 22.61 -8.95 -5.55
C VAL A 162 22.77 -8.06 -4.33
N SER A 163 22.97 -8.67 -3.16
CA SER A 163 23.22 -7.93 -1.92
C SER A 163 24.49 -7.10 -2.06
N ALA A 164 24.40 -5.80 -1.85
CA ALA A 164 25.55 -4.90 -1.90
C ALA A 164 26.26 -4.77 -0.55
N ASP A 165 25.57 -5.14 0.52
CA ASP A 165 26.01 -5.23 1.92
C ASP A 165 25.23 -6.37 2.59
N ASP A 166 25.10 -6.37 3.91
CA ASP A 166 24.27 -7.35 4.63
C ASP A 166 22.74 -7.13 4.43
N THR A 167 22.35 -6.21 3.53
CA THR A 167 20.95 -5.90 3.25
C THR A 167 20.44 -6.77 2.11
N ASN A 168 19.34 -7.48 2.35
CA ASN A 168 18.61 -8.18 1.31
C ASN A 168 17.72 -7.17 0.57
N ILE A 169 18.27 -6.56 -0.52
CA ILE A 169 17.51 -5.70 -1.43
C ILE A 169 16.65 -6.62 -2.28
N ASP A 170 15.33 -6.39 -2.29
CA ASP A 170 14.35 -7.23 -2.96
C ASP A 170 13.23 -6.41 -3.67
N GLY A 171 13.45 -5.12 -3.88
CA GLY A 171 12.51 -4.23 -4.55
C GLY A 171 13.18 -3.25 -5.52
N THR A 172 12.45 -2.81 -6.54
CA THR A 172 12.93 -1.80 -7.49
C THR A 172 13.10 -0.43 -6.84
N ILE A 173 12.19 -0.07 -5.95
CA ILE A 173 12.36 0.99 -4.96
C ILE A 173 12.50 0.29 -3.61
N PHE A 174 13.58 0.55 -2.91
CA PHE A 174 13.86 -0.10 -1.64
C PHE A 174 14.30 0.93 -0.60
N SER A 175 13.55 1.05 0.48
CA SER A 175 13.87 1.92 1.60
C SER A 175 14.09 1.12 2.88
N LYS A 176 15.14 1.51 3.63
CA LYS A 176 15.36 1.06 5.03
C LYS A 176 14.73 2.03 6.04
N GLN A 177 14.20 3.15 5.57
CA GLN A 177 13.73 4.27 6.36
C GLN A 177 12.32 4.64 5.92
N ASP A 178 11.69 5.57 6.62
CA ASP A 178 10.41 6.15 6.22
C ASP A 178 10.47 6.71 4.80
N LEU A 179 9.51 6.30 3.97
CA LEU A 179 9.37 6.78 2.61
C LEU A 179 7.98 7.36 2.37
N THR A 180 7.94 8.63 2.00
CA THR A 180 6.76 9.24 1.40
C THR A 180 6.99 9.46 -0.09
N ILE A 181 6.04 9.03 -0.94
CA ILE A 181 6.00 9.39 -2.36
C ILE A 181 4.77 10.27 -2.56
N ASN A 182 4.99 11.50 -3.06
CA ASN A 182 3.95 12.48 -3.23
C ASN A 182 4.04 13.21 -4.59
N GLY A 183 3.19 14.20 -4.83
CA GLY A 183 3.17 14.98 -6.05
C GLY A 183 2.08 14.54 -7.03
N GLU A 184 2.08 15.13 -8.23
CA GLU A 184 1.03 14.92 -9.24
C GLU A 184 1.55 14.20 -10.51
N GLY A 185 2.85 13.86 -10.53
CA GLY A 185 3.47 13.14 -11.63
C GLY A 185 3.09 11.65 -11.67
N LYS A 186 3.60 10.98 -12.69
CA LYS A 186 3.44 9.55 -12.88
C LYS A 186 4.71 8.79 -12.54
N LEU A 187 4.57 7.64 -11.87
CA LEU A 187 5.65 6.70 -11.60
C LEU A 187 5.28 5.29 -12.08
N THR A 188 6.08 4.78 -13.02
CA THR A 188 6.00 3.40 -13.46
C THR A 188 7.12 2.61 -12.78
N VAL A 189 6.78 1.47 -12.17
CA VAL A 189 7.74 0.59 -11.46
C VAL A 189 7.61 -0.82 -12.02
N GLU A 190 8.72 -1.38 -12.48
CA GLU A 190 8.80 -2.76 -12.98
C GLU A 190 9.83 -3.55 -12.17
N SER A 191 9.39 -4.64 -11.54
CA SER A 191 10.23 -5.53 -10.72
C SER A 191 10.00 -7.00 -11.09
N PRO A 192 10.71 -7.50 -12.10
CA PRO A 192 10.48 -8.87 -12.61
C PRO A 192 10.98 -9.98 -11.67
N ALA A 193 11.67 -9.66 -10.57
CA ALA A 193 12.22 -10.64 -9.63
C ALA A 193 11.83 -10.39 -8.17
N GLY A 194 11.31 -9.21 -7.83
CA GLY A 194 11.04 -8.84 -6.44
C GLY A 194 9.79 -7.99 -6.29
N HIS A 195 9.81 -7.17 -5.26
CA HIS A 195 8.74 -6.22 -4.94
C HIS A 195 8.84 -4.96 -5.82
N GLY A 196 7.71 -4.29 -6.02
CA GLY A 196 7.70 -3.00 -6.70
C GLY A 196 8.34 -1.91 -5.83
N ILE A 197 7.69 -1.58 -4.73
CA ILE A 197 8.12 -0.56 -3.76
C ILE A 197 8.17 -1.21 -2.37
N VAL A 198 9.30 -1.09 -1.70
CA VAL A 198 9.53 -1.61 -0.34
C VAL A 198 9.93 -0.48 0.60
N SER A 199 9.30 -0.43 1.78
CA SER A 199 9.85 0.25 2.94
C SER A 199 10.02 -0.76 4.09
N LYS A 200 11.17 -0.73 4.75
CA LYS A 200 11.40 -1.51 5.99
C LYS A 200 10.90 -0.77 7.24
N ASP A 201 10.23 0.36 7.02
CA ASP A 201 9.57 1.21 7.98
C ASP A 201 8.21 1.63 7.42
N ASP A 202 7.80 2.89 7.51
CA ASP A 202 6.56 3.41 6.95
C ASP A 202 6.64 3.66 5.43
N LEU A 203 5.57 3.36 4.70
CA LEU A 203 5.35 3.74 3.31
C LEU A 203 4.11 4.61 3.19
N VAL A 204 4.28 5.85 2.78
CA VAL A 204 3.20 6.83 2.62
C VAL A 204 3.09 7.26 1.16
N LEU A 205 1.88 7.25 0.59
CA LEU A 205 1.60 7.80 -0.73
C LEU A 205 0.53 8.89 -0.62
N THR A 206 0.84 10.11 -1.09
CA THR A 206 -0.12 11.23 -1.13
C THR A 206 -0.15 11.86 -2.53
N GLY A 207 -1.23 11.57 -3.27
CA GLY A 207 -1.33 11.96 -4.68
C GLY A 207 -0.57 11.02 -5.63
N GLY A 208 -0.32 11.46 -6.86
CA GLY A 208 0.43 10.73 -7.87
C GLY A 208 -0.34 9.63 -8.60
N ILE A 209 0.23 9.21 -9.74
CA ILE A 209 -0.29 8.13 -10.58
C ILE A 209 0.77 7.03 -10.64
N TYR A 210 0.42 5.84 -10.17
CA TYR A 210 1.35 4.72 -10.06
C TYR A 210 0.93 3.57 -10.97
N GLN A 211 1.89 3.03 -11.74
CA GLN A 211 1.75 1.79 -12.49
C GLN A 211 2.84 0.83 -12.02
N ILE A 212 2.47 -0.21 -11.30
CA ILE A 212 3.41 -1.12 -10.64
C ILE A 212 3.19 -2.53 -11.17
N THR A 213 4.27 -3.15 -11.67
CA THR A 213 4.30 -4.57 -12.04
C THR A 213 5.42 -5.24 -11.27
N ALA A 214 5.11 -6.22 -10.44
CA ALA A 214 6.07 -6.88 -9.56
C ALA A 214 5.88 -8.41 -9.59
N ALA A 215 6.99 -9.15 -9.54
CA ALA A 215 6.96 -10.61 -9.40
C ALA A 215 6.59 -11.06 -7.97
N SER A 216 6.77 -10.18 -6.98
CA SER A 216 6.36 -10.36 -5.59
C SER A 216 5.24 -9.37 -5.25
N HIS A 217 5.29 -8.68 -4.12
CA HIS A 217 4.27 -7.69 -3.73
C HIS A 217 4.42 -6.39 -4.54
N GLY A 218 3.28 -5.75 -4.84
CA GLY A 218 3.30 -4.44 -5.50
C GLY A 218 3.89 -3.37 -4.59
N LEU A 219 3.26 -3.14 -3.46
CA LEU A 219 3.73 -2.33 -2.33
C LEU A 219 3.94 -3.23 -1.13
N SER A 220 5.06 -3.05 -0.41
CA SER A 220 5.36 -3.79 0.81
C SER A 220 5.96 -2.84 1.85
N ALA A 221 5.45 -2.84 3.07
CA ALA A 221 6.02 -2.10 4.18
C ALA A 221 6.03 -2.95 5.46
N ASN A 222 6.99 -2.65 6.35
CA ASN A 222 7.05 -3.30 7.64
C ASN A 222 6.06 -2.66 8.62
N ASP A 223 6.12 -1.34 8.79
CA ASP A 223 5.38 -0.67 9.85
C ASP A 223 3.97 -0.30 9.41
N SER A 224 3.83 0.47 8.33
CA SER A 224 2.52 0.78 7.77
C SER A 224 2.55 1.13 6.30
N ILE A 225 1.39 0.98 5.64
CA ILE A 225 1.11 1.61 4.35
C ILE A 225 -0.07 2.56 4.52
N ARG A 226 0.15 3.83 4.20
CA ARG A 226 -0.86 4.88 4.31
C ARG A 226 -1.00 5.60 2.96
N ILE A 227 -2.23 5.65 2.43
CA ILE A 227 -2.47 6.20 1.09
C ILE A 227 -3.64 7.19 1.10
N SER A 228 -3.40 8.36 0.50
CA SER A 228 -4.41 9.38 0.28
C SER A 228 -4.30 9.98 -1.13
N GLY A 229 -5.41 10.09 -1.85
CA GLY A 229 -5.52 10.80 -3.12
C GLY A 229 -4.77 10.21 -4.32
N SER A 230 -4.23 9.00 -4.20
CA SER A 230 -3.41 8.35 -5.22
C SER A 230 -4.24 7.55 -6.23
N THR A 231 -3.71 7.40 -7.45
CA THR A 231 -4.24 6.47 -8.46
C THR A 231 -3.24 5.33 -8.65
N LEU A 232 -3.61 4.10 -8.28
CA LEU A 232 -2.76 2.92 -8.35
C LEU A 232 -3.30 1.89 -9.33
N THR A 233 -2.44 1.46 -10.25
CA THR A 233 -2.62 0.24 -11.02
C THR A 233 -1.52 -0.73 -10.64
N VAL A 234 -1.87 -1.87 -10.05
CA VAL A 234 -0.91 -2.84 -9.51
C VAL A 234 -1.16 -4.22 -10.14
N ILE A 235 -0.07 -4.83 -10.64
CA ILE A 235 -0.03 -6.22 -11.04
C ILE A 235 1.07 -6.89 -10.20
N ALA A 236 0.69 -7.80 -9.32
CA ALA A 236 1.58 -8.43 -8.36
C ALA A 236 1.53 -9.96 -8.46
N GLY A 237 2.70 -10.59 -8.37
CA GLY A 237 2.83 -12.05 -8.30
C GLY A 237 2.54 -12.62 -6.90
N LYS A 238 2.44 -11.76 -5.89
CA LYS A 238 1.92 -12.02 -4.55
C LYS A 238 0.83 -11.00 -4.23
N ASP A 239 0.86 -10.35 -3.06
CA ASP A 239 -0.17 -9.38 -2.69
C ASP A 239 0.02 -8.05 -3.43
N GLY A 240 -1.09 -7.38 -3.68
CA GLY A 240 -1.06 -6.06 -4.31
C GLY A 240 -0.45 -5.01 -3.38
N ILE A 241 -0.96 -4.91 -2.17
CA ILE A 241 -0.51 -4.02 -1.08
C ILE A 241 -0.38 -4.87 0.18
N GLN A 242 0.80 -4.85 0.82
CA GLN A 242 1.05 -5.62 2.04
C GLN A 242 1.79 -4.78 3.09
N ALA A 243 1.23 -4.66 4.30
CA ALA A 243 1.96 -4.26 5.50
C ALA A 243 2.13 -5.49 6.39
N ASP A 244 3.39 -5.82 6.75
CA ASP A 244 3.72 -7.09 7.40
C ASP A 244 4.71 -6.87 8.55
N ASN A 245 4.16 -6.79 9.77
CA ASN A 245 4.91 -6.77 11.03
C ASN A 245 4.15 -7.63 12.05
N ASP A 246 4.70 -8.78 12.37
CA ASP A 246 4.13 -9.73 13.32
C ASP A 246 4.74 -9.61 14.73
N GLU A 247 5.74 -8.74 14.91
CA GLU A 247 6.43 -8.53 16.19
C GLU A 247 5.81 -7.41 17.03
N ASP A 248 5.31 -6.35 16.38
CA ASP A 248 4.75 -5.15 17.03
C ASP A 248 3.28 -4.94 16.65
N THR A 249 2.39 -5.06 17.63
CA THR A 249 0.94 -4.94 17.43
C THR A 249 0.45 -3.52 17.09
N GLU A 250 1.30 -2.50 17.18
CA GLU A 250 1.00 -1.15 16.74
C GLU A 250 1.39 -0.94 15.26
N LYS A 251 2.12 -1.90 14.66
CA LYS A 251 2.63 -1.88 13.30
C LYS A 251 1.92 -2.90 12.41
N GLY A 252 2.34 -3.03 11.16
CA GLY A 252 1.76 -3.97 10.20
C GLY A 252 0.35 -3.59 9.76
N PHE A 253 0.01 -2.29 9.73
CA PHE A 253 -1.32 -1.84 9.35
C PHE A 253 -1.37 -1.16 7.97
N VAL A 254 -2.57 -1.17 7.38
CA VAL A 254 -2.88 -0.45 6.15
C VAL A 254 -4.01 0.55 6.41
N TYR A 255 -3.77 1.82 6.04
CA TYR A 255 -4.74 2.90 6.12
C TYR A 255 -4.94 3.53 4.73
N LEU A 256 -6.16 3.47 4.22
CA LEU A 256 -6.53 4.03 2.93
C LEU A 256 -7.62 5.09 3.12
N GLU A 257 -7.24 6.35 2.96
CA GLU A 257 -8.16 7.48 3.13
C GLU A 257 -9.02 7.68 1.90
N SER A 258 -8.38 7.69 0.73
CA SER A 258 -9.01 7.95 -0.56
C SER A 258 -8.12 7.47 -1.71
N GLY A 259 -8.64 7.46 -2.93
CA GLY A 259 -7.87 7.12 -4.12
C GLY A 259 -8.63 6.19 -5.07
N THR A 260 -7.95 5.80 -6.15
CA THR A 260 -8.47 4.84 -7.13
C THR A 260 -7.48 3.68 -7.29
N TYR A 261 -7.99 2.47 -7.14
CA TYR A 261 -7.16 1.26 -7.06
C TYR A 261 -7.64 0.22 -8.08
N ASP A 262 -6.81 -0.15 -9.07
CA ASP A 262 -6.99 -1.32 -9.94
C ASP A 262 -5.88 -2.32 -9.61
N ILE A 263 -6.19 -3.33 -8.80
CA ILE A 263 -5.23 -4.29 -8.25
C ILE A 263 -5.52 -5.68 -8.82
N LYS A 264 -4.48 -6.30 -9.38
CA LYS A 264 -4.46 -7.71 -9.78
C LYS A 264 -3.33 -8.40 -9.05
N ALA A 265 -3.66 -9.22 -8.08
CA ALA A 265 -2.72 -9.96 -7.24
C ALA A 265 -2.89 -11.48 -7.42
N GLN A 266 -1.79 -12.22 -7.35
CA GLN A 266 -1.87 -13.69 -7.28
C GLN A 266 -2.12 -14.16 -5.83
N GLY A 267 -1.74 -13.37 -4.84
CA GLY A 267 -2.08 -13.48 -3.43
C GLY A 267 -3.30 -12.62 -3.08
N ASP A 268 -3.24 -11.96 -1.92
CA ASP A 268 -4.27 -11.07 -1.44
C ASP A 268 -4.25 -9.72 -2.21
N GLY A 269 -5.41 -9.12 -2.40
CA GLY A 269 -5.48 -7.79 -3.01
C GLY A 269 -4.81 -6.74 -2.11
N ILE A 270 -5.27 -6.64 -0.86
CA ILE A 270 -4.72 -5.77 0.19
C ILE A 270 -4.64 -6.59 1.48
N SER A 271 -3.47 -6.65 2.09
CA SER A 271 -3.16 -7.46 3.28
C SER A 271 -2.49 -6.63 4.37
N ALA A 272 -2.96 -6.78 5.60
CA ALA A 272 -2.36 -6.19 6.79
C ALA A 272 -2.14 -7.30 7.84
N SER A 273 -0.93 -7.38 8.41
CA SER A 273 -0.64 -8.32 9.50
C SER A 273 -1.28 -7.89 10.83
N ASN A 274 -1.74 -6.65 10.94
CA ASN A 274 -2.48 -6.12 12.06
C ASN A 274 -3.85 -5.61 11.58
N TYR A 275 -4.12 -4.32 11.58
CA TYR A 275 -5.42 -3.79 11.19
C TYR A 275 -5.44 -3.20 9.77
N LEU A 276 -6.62 -3.25 9.15
CA LEU A 276 -6.90 -2.58 7.88
C LEU A 276 -8.02 -1.56 8.09
N GLN A 277 -7.77 -0.30 7.75
CA GLN A 277 -8.76 0.75 7.81
C GLN A 277 -8.94 1.42 6.45
N ILE A 278 -10.18 1.49 5.96
CA ILE A 278 -10.54 2.16 4.71
C ILE A 278 -11.62 3.20 4.99
N ILE A 279 -11.31 4.47 4.68
CA ILE A 279 -12.23 5.60 4.87
C ILE A 279 -13.06 5.84 3.61
N GLY A 280 -12.44 5.69 2.43
CA GLY A 280 -13.11 5.91 1.13
C GLY A 280 -12.24 5.44 -0.03
N GLY A 281 -12.64 5.79 -1.25
CA GLY A 281 -11.93 5.43 -2.49
C GLY A 281 -12.69 4.45 -3.37
N ASP A 282 -12.16 4.20 -4.56
CA ASP A 282 -12.72 3.30 -5.57
C ASP A 282 -11.78 2.12 -5.80
N TYR A 283 -12.25 0.92 -5.51
CA TYR A 283 -11.45 -0.30 -5.51
C TYR A 283 -11.96 -1.30 -6.55
N LYS A 284 -11.08 -1.70 -7.46
CA LYS A 284 -11.26 -2.84 -8.33
C LYS A 284 -10.14 -3.84 -8.08
N ILE A 285 -10.46 -4.94 -7.44
CA ILE A 285 -9.50 -5.93 -6.96
C ILE A 285 -9.80 -7.28 -7.61
N THR A 286 -8.75 -7.91 -8.16
CA THR A 286 -8.78 -9.32 -8.54
C THR A 286 -7.68 -10.05 -7.77
N ALA A 287 -8.04 -10.98 -6.89
CA ALA A 287 -7.13 -11.75 -6.05
C ALA A 287 -7.15 -13.24 -6.44
N GLY A 288 -6.00 -13.86 -6.58
CA GLY A 288 -5.84 -15.29 -6.89
C GLY A 288 -6.44 -15.71 -8.24
N GLY A 289 -6.67 -14.78 -9.17
CA GLY A 289 -7.31 -15.04 -10.46
C GLY A 289 -8.85 -15.00 -10.43
N GLY A 290 -9.45 -14.59 -9.31
CA GLY A 290 -10.89 -14.40 -9.13
C GLY A 290 -11.65 -15.65 -8.72
N ALA A 291 -12.95 -15.50 -8.44
CA ALA A 291 -13.85 -16.54 -7.89
C ALA A 291 -13.96 -17.84 -8.73
N GLY A 292 -13.57 -17.80 -10.00
CA GLY A 292 -13.54 -18.97 -10.87
C GLY A 292 -12.23 -19.74 -10.84
N ALA A 293 -11.22 -19.28 -10.10
CA ALA A 293 -9.93 -19.95 -9.98
C ALA A 293 -10.01 -21.20 -9.10
N SER A 294 -9.01 -22.07 -9.23
CA SER A 294 -8.92 -23.26 -8.37
C SER A 294 -8.50 -22.85 -6.97
N ALA A 295 -9.07 -23.49 -5.96
CA ALA A 295 -8.65 -23.31 -4.57
C ALA A 295 -7.15 -23.63 -4.42
N SER A 296 -6.47 -22.86 -3.59
CA SER A 296 -5.05 -23.01 -3.24
C SER A 296 -4.91 -23.04 -1.73
N SER A 297 -3.72 -23.47 -1.26
CA SER A 297 -3.34 -23.30 0.16
C SER A 297 -2.84 -21.88 0.46
N GLU A 298 -2.57 -21.09 -0.57
CA GLU A 298 -2.16 -19.70 -0.42
C GLU A 298 -3.39 -18.81 -0.20
N SER A 299 -3.21 -17.73 0.57
CA SER A 299 -4.24 -16.72 0.78
C SER A 299 -4.48 -15.95 -0.51
N MET A 300 -5.75 -15.79 -0.91
CA MET A 300 -6.14 -15.11 -2.15
C MET A 300 -7.42 -14.31 -1.92
N LYS A 301 -7.41 -13.51 -0.85
CA LYS A 301 -8.51 -12.69 -0.39
C LYS A 301 -8.50 -11.32 -1.05
N GLY A 302 -9.68 -10.72 -1.20
CA GLY A 302 -9.76 -9.34 -1.71
C GLY A 302 -9.12 -8.34 -0.75
N LEU A 303 -9.67 -8.27 0.47
CA LEU A 303 -9.16 -7.51 1.60
C LEU A 303 -8.89 -8.46 2.76
N LYS A 304 -7.74 -8.32 3.41
CA LYS A 304 -7.34 -9.17 4.53
C LYS A 304 -6.73 -8.36 5.66
N ALA A 305 -7.12 -8.67 6.89
CA ALA A 305 -6.45 -8.23 8.11
C ALA A 305 -6.29 -9.42 9.06
N SER A 306 -5.10 -9.58 9.67
CA SER A 306 -4.94 -10.56 10.75
C SER A 306 -5.51 -10.02 12.07
N GLY A 307 -5.55 -8.71 12.25
CA GLY A 307 -6.31 -8.02 13.30
C GLY A 307 -7.68 -7.58 12.81
N SER A 308 -8.20 -6.51 13.38
CA SER A 308 -9.52 -5.97 13.06
C SER A 308 -9.54 -5.17 11.76
N MET A 309 -10.72 -5.08 11.13
CA MET A 309 -10.93 -4.30 9.92
C MET A 309 -12.05 -3.27 10.11
N ALA A 310 -11.81 -2.03 9.65
CA ALA A 310 -12.78 -0.94 9.64
C ALA A 310 -13.01 -0.42 8.22
N LEU A 311 -14.23 -0.55 7.70
CA LEU A 311 -14.64 -0.06 6.40
C LEU A 311 -15.69 1.04 6.58
N SER A 312 -15.30 2.30 6.41
CA SER A 312 -16.15 3.46 6.68
C SER A 312 -16.81 4.04 5.42
N GLY A 313 -16.27 3.72 4.24
CA GLY A 313 -16.77 4.18 2.94
C GLY A 313 -16.04 3.52 1.79
N GLY A 314 -16.29 3.99 0.58
CA GLY A 314 -15.67 3.50 -0.66
C GLY A 314 -16.59 2.65 -1.52
N THR A 315 -16.16 2.42 -2.76
CA THR A 315 -16.83 1.55 -3.75
C THR A 315 -15.92 0.38 -4.06
N PHE A 316 -16.41 -0.84 -3.84
CA PHE A 316 -15.61 -2.06 -3.96
C PHE A 316 -16.17 -2.99 -5.02
N TYR A 317 -15.34 -3.32 -6.01
CA TYR A 317 -15.54 -4.42 -6.95
C TYR A 317 -14.45 -5.44 -6.72
N ILE A 318 -14.75 -6.52 -6.00
CA ILE A 318 -13.79 -7.55 -5.63
C ILE A 318 -14.14 -8.86 -6.30
N ASP A 319 -13.17 -9.45 -6.99
CA ASP A 319 -13.22 -10.79 -7.56
C ASP A 319 -12.06 -11.60 -6.99
N SER A 320 -12.33 -12.48 -6.03
CA SER A 320 -11.32 -13.22 -5.26
C SER A 320 -11.51 -14.72 -5.34
N ALA A 321 -10.41 -15.46 -5.37
CA ALA A 321 -10.44 -16.93 -5.38
C ALA A 321 -10.77 -17.54 -4.00
N ASP A 322 -10.66 -16.77 -2.95
CA ASP A 322 -11.00 -17.04 -1.55
C ASP A 322 -12.04 -16.00 -1.09
N ASP A 323 -12.01 -15.56 0.16
CA ASP A 323 -12.97 -14.57 0.70
C ASP A 323 -12.84 -13.21 0.00
N GLY A 324 -13.94 -12.47 -0.07
CA GLY A 324 -13.96 -11.08 -0.53
C GLY A 324 -13.29 -10.15 0.48
N VAL A 325 -13.70 -10.26 1.74
CA VAL A 325 -13.25 -9.46 2.88
C VAL A 325 -13.06 -10.39 4.08
N HIS A 326 -11.85 -10.46 4.61
CA HIS A 326 -11.51 -11.38 5.69
C HIS A 326 -10.76 -10.69 6.83
N SER A 327 -11.10 -11.04 8.06
CA SER A 327 -10.37 -10.65 9.27
C SER A 327 -10.31 -11.82 10.23
N ASN A 328 -9.14 -12.05 10.85
CA ASN A 328 -9.01 -13.07 11.90
C ASN A 328 -9.59 -12.60 13.25
N THR A 329 -10.17 -11.41 13.33
CA THR A 329 -10.68 -10.84 14.58
C THR A 329 -12.09 -10.29 14.42
N SER A 330 -12.24 -9.20 13.67
CA SER A 330 -13.52 -8.53 13.51
C SER A 330 -13.56 -7.62 12.28
N ILE A 331 -14.74 -7.49 11.68
CA ILE A 331 -15.00 -6.57 10.59
C ILE A 331 -16.12 -5.63 10.99
N VAL A 332 -15.84 -4.33 10.98
CA VAL A 332 -16.85 -3.29 11.18
C VAL A 332 -17.05 -2.52 9.89
N VAL A 333 -18.26 -2.57 9.35
CA VAL A 333 -18.66 -1.85 8.15
C VAL A 333 -19.65 -0.76 8.54
N SER A 334 -19.23 0.50 8.49
CA SER A 334 -20.08 1.65 8.76
C SER A 334 -20.54 2.39 7.50
N GLY A 335 -19.96 2.04 6.33
CA GLY A 335 -20.32 2.60 5.03
C GLY A 335 -19.70 1.83 3.87
N GLY A 336 -19.94 2.29 2.64
CA GLY A 336 -19.40 1.72 1.42
C GLY A 336 -20.41 0.94 0.58
N GLU A 337 -20.08 0.74 -0.70
CA GLU A 337 -20.82 -0.07 -1.66
C GLU A 337 -19.96 -1.24 -2.10
N PHE A 338 -20.47 -2.48 -1.97
CA PHE A 338 -19.70 -3.69 -2.24
C PHE A 338 -20.34 -4.53 -3.32
N THR A 339 -19.56 -4.88 -4.34
CA THR A 339 -19.88 -5.89 -5.34
C THR A 339 -18.82 -6.97 -5.27
N LEU A 340 -19.18 -8.13 -4.72
CA LEU A 340 -18.26 -9.22 -4.45
C LEU A 340 -18.58 -10.43 -5.33
N SER A 341 -17.53 -11.02 -5.90
CA SER A 341 -17.52 -12.33 -6.53
C SER A 341 -16.42 -13.13 -5.85
N THR A 342 -16.75 -14.18 -5.12
CA THR A 342 -15.81 -14.86 -4.22
C THR A 342 -15.82 -16.35 -4.44
N GLY A 343 -14.68 -16.99 -4.23
CA GLY A 343 -14.55 -18.44 -4.25
C GLY A 343 -15.08 -19.08 -2.98
N ASP A 344 -15.04 -18.35 -1.86
CA ASP A 344 -15.60 -18.75 -0.56
C ASP A 344 -16.55 -17.66 -0.05
N ASP A 345 -16.31 -17.05 1.09
CA ASP A 345 -17.24 -16.11 1.71
C ASP A 345 -17.13 -14.68 1.18
N GLY A 346 -18.26 -13.95 1.15
CA GLY A 346 -18.26 -12.52 0.83
C GLY A 346 -17.59 -11.69 1.92
N PHE A 347 -17.94 -11.96 3.18
CA PHE A 347 -17.33 -11.40 4.40
C PHE A 347 -17.15 -12.54 5.39
N HIS A 348 -15.94 -12.63 5.94
CA HIS A 348 -15.57 -13.64 6.93
C HIS A 348 -14.80 -12.99 8.08
N ALA A 349 -15.21 -13.26 9.31
CA ALA A 349 -14.46 -12.92 10.51
C ALA A 349 -14.41 -14.18 11.41
N ASP A 350 -13.20 -14.53 11.89
CA ASP A 350 -12.94 -15.67 12.76
C ASP A 350 -13.46 -15.46 14.21
#